data_1fbd142c8b1b5a8417206647cee4b19b
#
_entry.id   1fbd142c8b1b5a8417206647cee4b19b
#
_cell.length_a   1.000
_cell.length_b   1.000
_cell.length_c   1.000
_cell.angle_alpha   90.00
_cell.angle_beta   90.00
_cell.angle_gamma   90.00
#
_symmetry.space_group_name_H-M   'P 1'
#
loop_
_entity.id
_entity.type
_entity.pdbx_description
1 polymer ?
#
loop_
_entity_poly.entity_id
_entity_poly.type
_entity_poly.pdbx_seq_one_letter_code
_entity_poly.pdbx_strand_id
1 'polypeptide(L)'
;MLPKFSVIIPVKPGGEVRALSAIAQASYPRELFEVLIAYGCQPSVQRNLAAREARGEILYFLDDDSRVSPGFLERAAAHCADARVAAVGGPSLTPATDSALQRAIGVAFASAIGGGGVRNRYRKSGTARFSSDNELILCNLSFRREVFLAHEGLDERLYPNEENELMDRLQQEGHLLVHDPELAVTRSQRRTYRAYVRQMYGYGRGRGEQTLIAGKVKPVSLAPSLFLIYALTVPFLGIPLLALPLWAYLAIVLLASLQGALCGKEPALFTRLLLVYPTLHLVYGAGVIRGLISPRYRGGRQTHWEVEVRRVKPFGKDVQRSTFDVTGAPSE
;
A
#
# COMPACT_ATOMS: atom_id res chain seq x y z
N MET A 1 14.00 -10.48 -25.14
CA MET A 1 13.80 -9.02 -25.39
C MET A 1 13.35 -8.40 -24.07
N LEU A 2 13.80 -7.17 -23.73
CA LEU A 2 13.34 -6.51 -22.51
C LEU A 2 11.88 -6.03 -22.68
N PRO A 3 10.98 -6.20 -21.67
CA PRO A 3 9.59 -5.80 -21.79
C PRO A 3 9.41 -4.27 -21.73
N LYS A 4 8.34 -3.76 -22.33
CA LYS A 4 7.97 -2.35 -22.21
C LYS A 4 7.15 -2.12 -20.94
N PHE A 5 7.49 -1.05 -20.21
CA PHE A 5 6.78 -0.66 -18.98
C PHE A 5 5.91 0.58 -19.18
N SER A 6 4.77 0.61 -18.51
CA SER A 6 4.00 1.83 -18.25
C SER A 6 3.97 2.08 -16.74
N VAL A 7 4.69 3.11 -16.30
CA VAL A 7 4.67 3.55 -14.90
C VAL A 7 3.44 4.42 -14.70
N ILE A 8 2.58 4.07 -13.74
CA ILE A 8 1.30 4.72 -13.48
C ILE A 8 1.26 5.28 -12.07
N ILE A 9 0.95 6.58 -11.96
CA ILE A 9 0.94 7.32 -10.70
C ILE A 9 -0.42 8.02 -10.54
N PRO A 10 -1.27 7.57 -9.59
CA PRO A 10 -2.49 8.30 -9.25
C PRO A 10 -2.16 9.51 -8.39
N VAL A 11 -2.73 10.65 -8.71
CA VAL A 11 -2.48 11.93 -8.04
C VAL A 11 -3.80 12.66 -7.81
N LYS A 12 -3.92 13.36 -6.68
CA LYS A 12 -5.05 14.25 -6.43
C LYS A 12 -4.96 15.49 -7.33
N PRO A 13 -6.08 16.08 -7.73
CA PRO A 13 -6.06 17.35 -8.46
C PRO A 13 -5.18 18.39 -7.74
N GLY A 14 -4.24 19.00 -8.46
CA GLY A 14 -3.28 19.97 -7.90
C GLY A 14 -2.18 19.34 -7.01
N GLY A 15 -2.07 18.02 -6.95
CA GLY A 15 -1.04 17.32 -6.16
C GLY A 15 0.33 17.33 -6.85
N GLU A 16 1.39 17.41 -6.06
CA GLU A 16 2.78 17.30 -6.52
C GLU A 16 3.16 15.84 -6.75
N VAL A 17 3.93 15.53 -7.81
CA VAL A 17 4.42 14.19 -8.13
C VAL A 17 5.92 14.08 -7.87
N ARG A 18 6.29 13.88 -6.61
CA ARG A 18 7.69 13.79 -6.19
C ARG A 18 8.41 12.55 -6.71
N ALA A 19 7.66 11.50 -7.06
CA ALA A 19 8.19 10.27 -7.64
C ALA A 19 8.92 10.51 -8.98
N LEU A 20 8.54 11.52 -9.76
CA LEU A 20 9.12 11.79 -11.08
C LEU A 20 10.62 12.06 -11.04
N SER A 21 11.12 12.69 -9.98
CA SER A 21 12.56 12.96 -9.84
C SER A 21 13.39 11.70 -9.72
N ALA A 22 12.86 10.66 -9.07
CA ALA A 22 13.52 9.35 -8.96
C ALA A 22 13.36 8.55 -10.26
N ILE A 23 12.18 8.58 -10.89
CA ILE A 23 11.92 7.89 -12.17
C ILE A 23 12.77 8.46 -13.30
N ALA A 24 13.07 9.76 -13.30
CA ALA A 24 13.94 10.38 -14.28
C ALA A 24 15.40 9.86 -14.23
N GLN A 25 15.79 9.22 -13.12
CA GLN A 25 17.10 8.60 -12.93
C GLN A 25 17.11 7.09 -13.27
N ALA A 26 16.00 6.55 -13.79
CA ALA A 26 15.91 5.14 -14.17
C ALA A 26 16.97 4.80 -15.22
N SER A 27 17.69 3.69 -15.00
CA SER A 27 18.71 3.16 -15.89
C SER A 27 18.14 2.36 -17.06
N TYR A 28 16.84 2.06 -17.03
CA TYR A 28 16.14 1.32 -18.07
C TYR A 28 16.10 2.11 -19.40
N PRO A 29 16.21 1.43 -20.58
CA PRO A 29 16.20 2.10 -21.87
C PRO A 29 14.98 3.00 -22.04
N ARG A 30 15.20 4.25 -22.46
CA ARG A 30 14.14 5.28 -22.55
C ARG A 30 13.02 4.90 -23.52
N GLU A 31 13.35 4.09 -24.53
CA GLU A 31 12.43 3.57 -25.54
C GLU A 31 11.49 2.48 -24.99
N LEU A 32 11.82 1.93 -23.82
CA LEU A 32 11.12 0.80 -23.24
C LEU A 32 10.25 1.16 -22.04
N PHE A 33 10.14 2.44 -21.65
CA PHE A 33 9.17 2.83 -20.64
C PHE A 33 8.52 4.18 -20.90
N GLU A 34 7.28 4.29 -20.47
CA GLU A 34 6.49 5.53 -20.44
C GLU A 34 6.01 5.81 -19.03
N VAL A 35 5.58 7.05 -18.75
CA VAL A 35 5.02 7.46 -17.46
C VAL A 35 3.68 8.14 -17.67
N LEU A 36 2.65 7.65 -17.02
CA LEU A 36 1.29 8.20 -17.00
C LEU A 36 0.96 8.70 -15.58
N ILE A 37 0.42 9.91 -15.50
CA ILE A 37 -0.14 10.45 -14.28
C ILE A 37 -1.66 10.50 -14.45
N ALA A 38 -2.38 9.93 -13.48
CA ALA A 38 -3.82 9.96 -13.45
C ALA A 38 -4.31 10.88 -12.34
N TYR A 39 -4.83 12.05 -12.70
CA TYR A 39 -5.38 13.02 -11.76
C TYR A 39 -6.83 12.67 -11.42
N GLY A 40 -7.19 12.67 -10.15
CA GLY A 40 -8.55 12.36 -9.69
C GLY A 40 -8.62 12.16 -8.18
N CYS A 41 -9.77 11.73 -7.69
CA CYS A 41 -10.03 11.57 -6.26
C CYS A 41 -10.29 10.12 -5.83
N GLN A 42 -10.31 9.16 -6.78
CA GLN A 42 -10.52 7.74 -6.51
C GLN A 42 -9.39 6.91 -7.15
N PRO A 43 -8.41 6.48 -6.35
CA PRO A 43 -7.18 5.86 -6.88
C PRO A 43 -7.40 4.56 -7.68
N SER A 44 -8.41 3.74 -7.35
CA SER A 44 -8.70 2.52 -8.11
C SER A 44 -9.16 2.87 -9.54
N VAL A 45 -10.09 3.83 -9.68
CA VAL A 45 -10.56 4.34 -10.99
C VAL A 45 -9.41 4.98 -11.77
N GLN A 46 -8.58 5.80 -11.11
CA GLN A 46 -7.43 6.46 -11.72
C GLN A 46 -6.45 5.43 -12.31
N ARG A 47 -6.11 4.39 -11.54
CA ARG A 47 -5.19 3.33 -11.98
C ARG A 47 -5.78 2.50 -13.11
N ASN A 48 -7.07 2.16 -13.05
CA ASN A 48 -7.74 1.40 -14.10
C ASN A 48 -7.80 2.17 -15.43
N LEU A 49 -8.16 3.45 -15.40
CA LEU A 49 -8.20 4.28 -16.61
C LEU A 49 -6.80 4.43 -17.21
N ALA A 50 -5.79 4.74 -16.39
CA ALA A 50 -4.41 4.82 -16.87
C ALA A 50 -3.89 3.48 -17.41
N ALA A 51 -4.28 2.35 -16.83
CA ALA A 51 -3.92 1.02 -17.32
C ALA A 51 -4.52 0.70 -18.70
N ARG A 52 -5.73 1.18 -18.98
CA ARG A 52 -6.35 1.06 -20.30
C ARG A 52 -5.62 1.87 -21.37
N GLU A 53 -5.14 3.07 -21.03
CA GLU A 53 -4.36 3.95 -21.92
C GLU A 53 -2.88 3.57 -22.04
N ALA A 54 -2.39 2.73 -21.13
CA ALA A 54 -1.01 2.27 -21.09
C ALA A 54 -0.67 1.42 -22.33
N ARG A 55 0.57 1.57 -22.83
CA ARG A 55 1.07 0.87 -24.02
C ARG A 55 2.18 -0.13 -23.70
N GLY A 56 2.66 -0.17 -22.44
CA GLY A 56 3.64 -1.13 -21.96
C GLY A 56 3.03 -2.52 -21.75
N GLU A 57 3.87 -3.54 -21.82
CA GLU A 57 3.52 -4.93 -21.52
C GLU A 57 3.34 -5.15 -20.02
N ILE A 58 4.06 -4.36 -19.23
CA ILE A 58 4.02 -4.38 -17.76
C ILE A 58 3.54 -3.02 -17.25
N LEU A 59 2.50 -3.03 -16.40
CA LEU A 59 2.06 -1.87 -15.65
C LEU A 59 2.83 -1.81 -14.34
N TYR A 60 3.44 -0.67 -14.00
CA TYR A 60 4.13 -0.47 -12.74
C TYR A 60 3.46 0.66 -11.95
N PHE A 61 2.79 0.31 -10.86
CA PHE A 61 2.09 1.26 -10.00
C PHE A 61 3.01 1.81 -8.92
N LEU A 62 3.05 3.13 -8.83
CA LEU A 62 3.74 3.89 -7.78
C LEU A 62 2.77 4.92 -7.18
N ASP A 63 2.99 5.32 -5.93
CA ASP A 63 2.34 6.50 -5.38
C ASP A 63 3.14 7.77 -5.71
N ASP A 64 2.51 8.93 -5.62
CA ASP A 64 3.07 10.24 -5.97
C ASP A 64 4.32 10.62 -5.16
N ASP A 65 4.51 10.01 -3.98
CA ASP A 65 5.64 10.22 -3.08
C ASP A 65 6.64 9.03 -3.02
N SER A 66 6.47 8.00 -3.85
CA SER A 66 7.36 6.85 -3.92
C SER A 66 8.71 7.22 -4.53
N ARG A 67 9.80 6.84 -3.86
CA ARG A 67 11.18 7.01 -4.36
C ARG A 67 11.75 5.64 -4.72
N VAL A 68 11.95 5.41 -6.00
CA VAL A 68 12.52 4.17 -6.58
C VAL A 68 14.03 4.27 -6.71
N SER A 69 14.72 3.11 -6.75
CA SER A 69 16.12 3.04 -7.17
C SER A 69 16.24 3.14 -8.69
N PRO A 70 17.39 3.57 -9.26
CA PRO A 70 17.56 3.64 -10.71
C PRO A 70 17.29 2.32 -11.45
N GLY A 71 17.67 1.18 -10.90
CA GLY A 71 17.53 -0.16 -11.51
C GLY A 71 16.18 -0.86 -11.21
N PHE A 72 15.14 -0.14 -10.82
CA PHE A 72 13.87 -0.77 -10.41
C PHE A 72 13.14 -1.49 -11.55
N LEU A 73 13.20 -0.95 -12.77
CA LEU A 73 12.55 -1.56 -13.94
C LEU A 73 13.31 -2.80 -14.43
N GLU A 74 14.65 -2.76 -14.45
CA GLU A 74 15.49 -3.91 -14.79
C GLU A 74 15.21 -5.08 -13.85
N ARG A 75 15.10 -4.76 -12.55
CA ARG A 75 14.84 -5.76 -11.54
C ARG A 75 13.45 -6.37 -11.68
N ALA A 76 12.43 -5.56 -11.93
CA ALA A 76 11.10 -6.05 -12.23
C ALA A 76 11.06 -6.88 -13.52
N ALA A 77 11.76 -6.43 -14.57
CA ALA A 77 11.85 -7.14 -15.85
C ALA A 77 12.45 -8.55 -15.70
N ALA A 78 13.47 -8.70 -14.86
CA ALA A 78 14.10 -10.00 -14.62
C ALA A 78 13.11 -11.04 -14.08
N HIS A 79 12.20 -10.64 -13.18
CA HIS A 79 11.15 -11.53 -12.67
C HIS A 79 10.01 -11.76 -13.66
N CYS A 80 9.73 -10.78 -14.52
CA CYS A 80 8.72 -10.90 -15.58
C CYS A 80 9.19 -11.81 -16.75
N ALA A 81 10.42 -12.30 -16.76
CA ALA A 81 10.89 -13.27 -17.75
C ALA A 81 10.13 -14.62 -17.64
N ASP A 82 9.68 -15.01 -16.46
CA ASP A 82 8.77 -16.15 -16.28
C ASP A 82 7.33 -15.72 -16.62
N ALA A 83 6.77 -16.30 -17.69
CA ALA A 83 5.43 -15.97 -18.16
C ALA A 83 4.31 -16.26 -17.14
N ARG A 84 4.55 -17.16 -16.16
CA ARG A 84 3.60 -17.49 -15.09
C ARG A 84 3.50 -16.38 -14.02
N VAL A 85 4.50 -15.50 -13.96
CA VAL A 85 4.53 -14.39 -13.00
C VAL A 85 3.60 -13.28 -13.48
N ALA A 86 2.48 -13.10 -12.78
CA ALA A 86 1.48 -12.07 -13.07
C ALA A 86 1.81 -10.72 -12.41
N ALA A 87 2.44 -10.74 -11.23
CA ALA A 87 2.78 -9.52 -10.51
C ALA A 87 4.13 -9.63 -9.79
N VAL A 88 4.82 -8.49 -9.71
CA VAL A 88 6.12 -8.34 -9.04
C VAL A 88 6.10 -7.07 -8.21
N GLY A 89 6.52 -7.14 -6.95
CA GLY A 89 6.62 -5.98 -6.09
C GLY A 89 7.65 -6.16 -4.99
N GLY A 90 7.82 -5.11 -4.20
CA GLY A 90 8.75 -5.11 -3.07
C GLY A 90 8.28 -4.19 -1.95
N PRO A 91 9.07 -4.07 -0.87
CA PRO A 91 8.66 -3.34 0.31
C PRO A 91 8.69 -1.82 0.09
N SER A 92 7.85 -1.13 0.88
CA SER A 92 7.84 0.32 1.04
C SER A 92 8.51 0.68 2.36
N LEU A 93 9.72 1.21 2.30
CA LEU A 93 10.55 1.50 3.46
C LEU A 93 10.32 2.93 3.94
N THR A 94 10.28 3.12 5.25
CA THR A 94 10.19 4.45 5.86
C THR A 94 11.56 5.13 5.85
N PRO A 95 11.69 6.37 5.34
CA PRO A 95 12.94 7.10 5.36
C PRO A 95 13.49 7.32 6.77
N ALA A 96 14.80 7.19 6.95
CA ALA A 96 15.46 7.52 8.22
C ALA A 96 15.34 9.02 8.57
N THR A 97 15.16 9.87 7.57
CA THR A 97 15.00 11.33 7.71
C THR A 97 13.60 11.76 8.13
N ASP A 98 12.64 10.85 8.19
CA ASP A 98 11.27 11.12 8.62
C ASP A 98 11.21 11.51 10.11
N SER A 99 10.12 12.16 10.53
CA SER A 99 9.89 12.49 11.95
C SER A 99 9.81 11.22 12.81
N ALA A 100 10.09 11.37 14.11
CA ALA A 100 10.03 10.24 15.03
C ALA A 100 8.65 9.54 15.08
N LEU A 101 7.54 10.25 14.83
CA LEU A 101 6.22 9.63 14.70
C LEU A 101 6.15 8.77 13.42
N GLN A 102 6.60 9.28 12.30
CA GLN A 102 6.60 8.54 11.03
C GLN A 102 7.47 7.29 11.12
N ARG A 103 8.66 7.41 11.73
CA ARG A 103 9.54 6.25 11.98
C ARG A 103 8.90 5.23 12.92
N ALA A 104 8.23 5.68 14.00
CA ALA A 104 7.50 4.78 14.89
C ALA A 104 6.38 4.00 14.15
N ILE A 105 5.65 4.66 13.26
CA ILE A 105 4.65 3.99 12.40
C ILE A 105 5.33 2.96 11.50
N GLY A 106 6.46 3.29 10.86
CA GLY A 106 7.23 2.37 10.04
C GLY A 106 7.74 1.16 10.82
N VAL A 107 8.29 1.37 12.02
CA VAL A 107 8.73 0.30 12.93
C VAL A 107 7.56 -0.61 13.32
N ALA A 108 6.42 -0.04 13.66
CA ALA A 108 5.23 -0.81 14.00
C ALA A 108 4.77 -1.68 12.82
N PHE A 109 4.67 -1.14 11.62
CA PHE A 109 4.29 -1.90 10.42
C PHE A 109 5.30 -3.01 10.07
N ALA A 110 6.59 -2.78 10.28
CA ALA A 110 7.64 -3.76 10.03
C ALA A 110 7.77 -4.84 11.12
N SER A 111 7.10 -4.68 12.26
CA SER A 111 7.17 -5.60 13.40
C SER A 111 6.19 -6.77 13.30
N ALA A 112 6.48 -7.85 14.01
CA ALA A 112 5.58 -8.99 14.12
C ALA A 112 4.25 -8.62 14.80
N ILE A 113 4.28 -7.72 15.78
CA ILE A 113 3.13 -7.31 16.58
C ILE A 113 2.22 -6.37 15.80
N GLY A 114 2.79 -5.37 15.10
CA GLY A 114 2.00 -4.42 14.34
C GLY A 114 1.64 -4.91 12.94
N GLY A 115 2.63 -5.32 12.14
CA GLY A 115 2.43 -5.76 10.76
C GLY A 115 2.00 -7.22 10.65
N GLY A 116 2.32 -8.06 11.64
CA GLY A 116 1.98 -9.47 11.59
C GLY A 116 2.43 -10.15 10.29
N GLY A 117 1.49 -10.75 9.58
CA GLY A 117 1.73 -11.39 8.28
C GLY A 117 2.10 -10.42 7.15
N VAL A 118 1.71 -9.14 7.26
CA VAL A 118 1.98 -8.14 6.21
C VAL A 118 3.26 -7.31 6.48
N ARG A 119 4.03 -7.62 7.52
CA ARG A 119 5.23 -6.86 7.92
C ARG A 119 6.29 -6.72 6.83
N ASN A 120 6.39 -7.70 5.92
CA ASN A 120 7.37 -7.69 4.85
C ASN A 120 7.04 -6.66 3.74
N ARG A 121 5.86 -6.07 3.75
CA ARG A 121 5.53 -4.87 2.95
C ARG A 121 6.34 -3.64 3.37
N TYR A 122 6.93 -3.64 4.59
CA TYR A 122 7.54 -2.47 5.22
C TYR A 122 8.98 -2.68 5.66
N ARG A 123 9.59 -3.82 5.29
CA ARG A 123 10.97 -4.14 5.61
C ARG A 123 11.61 -5.02 4.54
N LYS A 124 12.92 -4.90 4.36
CA LYS A 124 13.69 -5.87 3.59
C LYS A 124 13.86 -7.15 4.42
N SER A 125 13.48 -8.30 3.85
CA SER A 125 13.59 -9.59 4.54
C SER A 125 13.71 -10.74 3.56
N GLY A 126 14.76 -11.55 3.71
CA GLY A 126 15.02 -12.71 2.85
C GLY A 126 15.47 -12.35 1.45
N THR A 127 15.21 -13.24 0.50
CA THR A 127 15.50 -13.11 -0.93
C THR A 127 14.21 -13.02 -1.74
N ALA A 128 14.33 -12.78 -3.04
CA ALA A 128 13.21 -12.82 -3.97
C ALA A 128 12.55 -14.20 -3.93
N ARG A 129 11.21 -14.23 -3.90
CA ARG A 129 10.42 -15.46 -3.73
C ARG A 129 9.01 -15.33 -4.25
N PHE A 130 8.40 -16.47 -4.56
CA PHE A 130 6.94 -16.50 -4.73
C PHE A 130 6.25 -16.15 -3.42
N SER A 131 5.21 -15.36 -3.52
CA SER A 131 4.56 -14.73 -2.36
C SER A 131 3.05 -14.61 -2.57
N SER A 132 2.40 -13.87 -1.68
CA SER A 132 0.97 -13.62 -1.72
C SER A 132 0.67 -12.13 -1.55
N ASP A 133 -0.62 -11.79 -1.55
CA ASP A 133 -1.13 -10.48 -1.20
C ASP A 133 -0.55 -9.94 0.13
N ASN A 134 -0.12 -10.80 1.04
CA ASN A 134 0.41 -10.39 2.34
C ASN A 134 1.74 -9.61 2.26
N GLU A 135 2.57 -9.84 1.25
CA GLU A 135 3.88 -9.20 1.17
C GLU A 135 3.96 -8.10 0.11
N LEU A 136 2.94 -7.95 -0.72
CA LEU A 136 2.91 -6.98 -1.82
C LEU A 136 2.06 -5.75 -1.47
N ILE A 137 2.47 -4.56 -1.94
CA ILE A 137 1.82 -3.29 -1.65
C ILE A 137 1.76 -2.42 -2.90
N LEU A 138 0.60 -1.84 -3.20
CA LEU A 138 0.30 -1.17 -4.46
C LEU A 138 1.18 0.06 -4.77
N CYS A 139 1.74 0.70 -3.76
CA CYS A 139 2.67 1.82 -3.99
C CYS A 139 4.04 1.39 -4.56
N ASN A 140 4.22 0.08 -4.81
CA ASN A 140 5.42 -0.53 -5.39
C ASN A 140 5.08 -1.93 -5.94
N LEU A 141 4.26 -1.97 -6.98
CA LEU A 141 3.71 -3.21 -7.51
C LEU A 141 3.53 -3.12 -9.03
N SER A 142 4.01 -4.13 -9.74
CA SER A 142 3.79 -4.28 -11.17
C SER A 142 2.91 -5.47 -11.49
N PHE A 143 2.18 -5.38 -12.61
CA PHE A 143 1.37 -6.46 -13.16
C PHE A 143 1.62 -6.60 -14.66
N ARG A 144 1.49 -7.82 -15.20
CA ARG A 144 1.33 -7.99 -16.64
C ARG A 144 0.04 -7.27 -17.07
N ARG A 145 0.15 -6.39 -18.07
CA ARG A 145 -0.98 -5.59 -18.55
C ARG A 145 -2.11 -6.47 -19.06
N GLU A 146 -1.81 -7.51 -19.83
CA GLU A 146 -2.81 -8.45 -20.33
C GLU A 146 -3.59 -9.13 -19.20
N VAL A 147 -2.88 -9.63 -18.16
CA VAL A 147 -3.48 -10.27 -16.99
C VAL A 147 -4.32 -9.27 -16.19
N PHE A 148 -3.80 -8.06 -15.95
CA PHE A 148 -4.52 -7.01 -15.23
C PHE A 148 -5.83 -6.64 -15.93
N LEU A 149 -5.80 -6.46 -17.24
CA LEU A 149 -6.99 -6.08 -18.03
C LEU A 149 -7.97 -7.24 -18.20
N ALA A 150 -7.50 -8.48 -18.37
CA ALA A 150 -8.36 -9.66 -18.45
C ALA A 150 -9.15 -9.88 -17.15
N HIS A 151 -8.61 -9.45 -16.01
CA HIS A 151 -9.27 -9.49 -14.71
C HIS A 151 -9.98 -8.17 -14.35
N GLU A 152 -10.31 -7.33 -15.34
CA GLU A 152 -11.02 -6.06 -15.16
C GLU A 152 -10.30 -5.03 -14.26
N GLY A 153 -9.03 -5.29 -13.89
CA GLY A 153 -8.20 -4.45 -13.04
C GLY A 153 -8.61 -4.48 -11.56
N LEU A 154 -8.45 -3.32 -10.91
CA LEU A 154 -8.79 -3.12 -9.50
C LEU A 154 -10.29 -2.94 -9.33
N ASP A 155 -10.88 -3.53 -8.27
CA ASP A 155 -12.29 -3.31 -7.94
C ASP A 155 -12.51 -1.86 -7.50
N GLU A 156 -13.21 -1.08 -8.33
CA GLU A 156 -13.46 0.35 -8.10
C GLU A 156 -14.39 0.63 -6.91
N ARG A 157 -15.05 -0.39 -6.37
CA ARG A 157 -15.83 -0.31 -5.12
C ARG A 157 -14.94 -0.23 -3.88
N LEU A 158 -13.66 -0.64 -4.01
CA LEU A 158 -12.67 -0.69 -2.93
C LEU A 158 -11.69 0.47 -3.00
N TYR A 159 -11.39 1.04 -1.86
CA TYR A 159 -10.23 1.86 -1.55
C TYR A 159 -10.18 2.09 -0.02
N PRO A 160 -9.14 1.59 0.68
CA PRO A 160 -8.04 0.71 0.25
C PRO A 160 -8.43 -0.77 0.16
N ASN A 161 -7.47 -1.62 -0.19
CA ASN A 161 -7.45 -3.09 -0.33
C ASN A 161 -7.87 -3.60 -1.73
N GLU A 162 -7.97 -2.72 -2.70
CA GLU A 162 -8.25 -3.06 -4.09
C GLU A 162 -7.20 -4.01 -4.68
N GLU A 163 -5.92 -3.81 -4.35
CA GLU A 163 -4.83 -4.67 -4.81
C GLU A 163 -4.87 -6.06 -4.16
N ASN A 164 -5.29 -6.12 -2.88
CA ASN A 164 -5.39 -7.40 -2.18
C ASN A 164 -6.50 -8.27 -2.77
N GLU A 165 -7.59 -7.66 -3.20
CA GLU A 165 -8.70 -8.34 -3.85
C GLU A 165 -8.25 -8.91 -5.20
N LEU A 166 -7.61 -8.09 -6.06
CA LEU A 166 -7.10 -8.54 -7.35
C LEU A 166 -6.07 -9.67 -7.18
N MET A 167 -5.10 -9.51 -6.28
CA MET A 167 -4.07 -10.54 -6.06
C MET A 167 -4.66 -11.85 -5.53
N ASP A 168 -5.70 -11.80 -4.69
CA ASP A 168 -6.42 -12.99 -4.24
C ASP A 168 -7.06 -13.74 -5.42
N ARG A 169 -7.70 -13.03 -6.38
CA ARG A 169 -8.28 -13.62 -7.60
C ARG A 169 -7.21 -14.26 -8.47
N LEU A 170 -6.13 -13.52 -8.76
CA LEU A 170 -5.02 -14.01 -9.58
C LEU A 170 -4.41 -15.30 -9.01
N GLN A 171 -4.21 -15.38 -7.68
CA GLN A 171 -3.68 -16.58 -7.04
C GLN A 171 -4.64 -17.78 -7.09
N GLN A 172 -5.96 -17.54 -7.00
CA GLN A 172 -6.96 -18.61 -7.13
C GLN A 172 -6.96 -19.21 -8.54
N GLU A 173 -6.56 -18.44 -9.55
CA GLU A 173 -6.43 -18.89 -10.94
C GLU A 173 -5.04 -19.44 -11.27
N GLY A 174 -4.16 -19.56 -10.26
CA GLY A 174 -2.84 -20.19 -10.41
C GLY A 174 -1.73 -19.25 -10.88
N HIS A 175 -1.98 -17.95 -10.97
CA HIS A 175 -0.94 -16.96 -11.27
C HIS A 175 0.06 -16.82 -10.13
N LEU A 176 1.33 -16.63 -10.48
CA LEU A 176 2.41 -16.43 -9.52
C LEU A 176 2.61 -14.94 -9.21
N LEU A 177 2.80 -14.63 -7.94
CA LEU A 177 3.16 -13.32 -7.44
C LEU A 177 4.59 -13.39 -6.87
N VAL A 178 5.42 -12.39 -7.14
CA VAL A 178 6.81 -12.33 -6.67
C VAL A 178 7.02 -11.15 -5.73
N HIS A 179 7.54 -11.42 -4.54
CA HIS A 179 8.08 -10.40 -3.64
C HIS A 179 9.60 -10.39 -3.74
N ASP A 180 10.16 -9.23 -4.11
CA ASP A 180 11.59 -9.00 -4.12
C ASP A 180 11.98 -7.93 -3.10
N PRO A 181 12.67 -8.28 -1.99
CA PRO A 181 13.08 -7.33 -0.97
C PRO A 181 14.00 -6.22 -1.47
N GLU A 182 14.76 -6.49 -2.56
CA GLU A 182 15.66 -5.49 -3.15
C GLU A 182 14.93 -4.54 -4.12
N LEU A 183 13.72 -4.87 -4.54
CA LEU A 183 12.83 -3.98 -5.28
C LEU A 183 12.10 -3.04 -4.30
N ALA A 184 12.86 -2.37 -3.44
CA ALA A 184 12.29 -1.51 -2.40
C ALA A 184 12.06 -0.09 -2.91
N VAL A 185 10.94 0.53 -2.50
CA VAL A 185 10.74 1.98 -2.57
C VAL A 185 10.92 2.61 -1.20
N THR A 186 11.25 3.89 -1.17
CA THR A 186 11.27 4.68 0.06
C THR A 186 10.09 5.65 0.03
N ARG A 187 9.25 5.61 1.07
CA ARG A 187 8.04 6.40 1.17
C ARG A 187 7.73 6.79 2.60
N SER A 188 7.39 8.05 2.84
CA SER A 188 7.12 8.59 4.17
C SER A 188 5.78 8.09 4.74
N GLN A 189 5.75 7.80 6.04
CA GLN A 189 4.52 7.51 6.78
C GLN A 189 3.73 8.79 7.07
N ARG A 190 2.54 8.67 7.69
CA ARG A 190 1.66 9.80 8.01
C ARG A 190 2.34 10.79 8.96
N ARG A 191 2.35 12.08 8.60
CA ARG A 191 3.04 13.14 9.36
C ARG A 191 2.39 13.44 10.72
N THR A 192 1.07 13.21 10.85
CA THR A 192 0.33 13.51 12.09
C THR A 192 -0.36 12.27 12.63
N TYR A 193 -0.51 12.19 13.94
CA TYR A 193 -1.22 11.11 14.61
C TYR A 193 -2.68 10.99 14.12
N ARG A 194 -3.37 12.14 13.92
CA ARG A 194 -4.74 12.16 13.38
C ARG A 194 -4.83 11.52 11.98
N ALA A 195 -3.84 11.78 11.12
CA ALA A 195 -3.78 11.19 9.79
C ALA A 195 -3.52 9.67 9.87
N TYR A 196 -2.70 9.22 10.82
CA TYR A 196 -2.46 7.82 11.10
C TYR A 196 -3.72 7.10 11.59
N VAL A 197 -4.42 7.65 12.57
CA VAL A 197 -5.71 7.13 13.06
C VAL A 197 -6.69 6.96 11.90
N ARG A 198 -6.83 7.99 11.05
CA ARG A 198 -7.71 7.93 9.87
C ARG A 198 -7.29 6.83 8.89
N GLN A 199 -5.98 6.64 8.70
CA GLN A 199 -5.44 5.59 7.85
C GLN A 199 -5.78 4.20 8.39
N MET A 200 -5.57 3.95 9.69
CA MET A 200 -5.88 2.65 10.32
C MET A 200 -7.36 2.33 10.25
N TYR A 201 -8.21 3.31 10.54
CA TYR A 201 -9.65 3.16 10.39
C TYR A 201 -10.05 2.83 8.94
N GLY A 202 -9.46 3.55 7.97
CA GLY A 202 -9.69 3.32 6.54
C GLY A 202 -9.25 1.92 6.09
N TYR A 203 -8.07 1.48 6.52
CA TYR A 203 -7.56 0.14 6.21
C TYR A 203 -8.46 -0.97 6.78
N GLY A 204 -8.89 -0.83 8.03
CA GLY A 204 -9.85 -1.74 8.63
C GLY A 204 -11.17 -1.76 7.85
N ARG A 205 -11.72 -0.60 7.52
CA ARG A 205 -12.98 -0.49 6.77
C ARG A 205 -12.88 -1.15 5.40
N GLY A 206 -11.80 -0.88 4.65
CA GLY A 206 -11.56 -1.53 3.37
C GLY A 206 -11.44 -3.04 3.51
N ARG A 207 -10.84 -3.57 4.58
CA ARG A 207 -10.77 -5.01 4.85
C ARG A 207 -12.16 -5.62 5.11
N GLY A 208 -13.02 -4.94 5.87
CA GLY A 208 -14.40 -5.37 6.07
C GLY A 208 -15.20 -5.36 4.76
N GLU A 209 -15.05 -4.34 3.94
CA GLU A 209 -15.68 -4.22 2.62
C GLU A 209 -15.19 -5.31 1.65
N GLN A 210 -13.88 -5.57 1.60
CA GLN A 210 -13.28 -6.65 0.80
C GLN A 210 -13.82 -8.02 1.23
N THR A 211 -13.96 -8.27 2.53
CA THR A 211 -14.51 -9.53 3.05
C THR A 211 -15.94 -9.78 2.54
N LEU A 212 -16.77 -8.74 2.48
CA LEU A 212 -18.13 -8.86 1.94
C LEU A 212 -18.16 -9.08 0.43
N ILE A 213 -17.28 -8.41 -0.32
CA ILE A 213 -17.18 -8.54 -1.78
C ILE A 213 -16.68 -9.94 -2.16
N ALA A 214 -15.62 -10.40 -1.49
CA ALA A 214 -15.04 -11.73 -1.75
C ALA A 214 -15.94 -12.89 -1.28
N GLY A 215 -16.93 -12.63 -0.42
CA GLY A 215 -17.79 -13.68 0.18
C GLY A 215 -17.03 -14.68 1.05
N LYS A 216 -15.75 -14.43 1.35
CA LYS A 216 -14.87 -15.32 2.12
C LYS A 216 -14.26 -14.57 3.29
N VAL A 217 -14.39 -15.10 4.50
CA VAL A 217 -13.79 -14.53 5.70
C VAL A 217 -12.41 -15.13 5.94
N LYS A 218 -11.37 -14.29 5.96
CA LYS A 218 -10.06 -14.69 6.49
C LYS A 218 -10.10 -14.49 8.03
N PRO A 219 -10.11 -15.55 8.89
CA PRO A 219 -10.36 -15.40 10.33
C PRO A 219 -9.41 -14.41 11.02
N VAL A 220 -8.14 -14.38 10.60
CA VAL A 220 -7.13 -13.45 11.12
C VAL A 220 -7.53 -11.98 10.92
N SER A 221 -8.33 -11.66 9.90
CA SER A 221 -8.80 -10.30 9.63
C SER A 221 -9.80 -9.79 10.67
N LEU A 222 -10.47 -10.69 11.39
CA LEU A 222 -11.44 -10.36 12.44
C LEU A 222 -10.78 -10.20 13.81
N ALA A 223 -9.55 -10.73 14.01
CA ALA A 223 -8.87 -10.70 15.30
C ALA A 223 -8.80 -9.30 15.94
N PRO A 224 -8.46 -8.20 15.21
CA PRO A 224 -8.47 -6.86 15.77
C PRO A 224 -9.87 -6.39 16.22
N SER A 225 -10.93 -6.80 15.52
CA SER A 225 -12.32 -6.47 15.88
C SER A 225 -12.76 -7.22 17.13
N LEU A 226 -12.45 -8.50 17.22
CA LEU A 226 -12.74 -9.32 18.41
C LEU A 226 -11.94 -8.80 19.61
N PHE A 227 -10.68 -8.43 19.41
CA PHE A 227 -9.87 -7.81 20.46
C PHE A 227 -10.44 -6.47 20.92
N LEU A 228 -10.93 -5.61 20.01
CA LEU A 228 -11.59 -4.37 20.37
C LEU A 228 -12.83 -4.61 21.23
N ILE A 229 -13.72 -5.52 20.82
CA ILE A 229 -14.92 -5.87 21.57
C ILE A 229 -14.53 -6.38 22.96
N TYR A 230 -13.58 -7.31 23.02
CA TYR A 230 -13.05 -7.85 24.27
C TYR A 230 -12.49 -6.74 25.18
N ALA A 231 -11.64 -5.85 24.66
CA ALA A 231 -11.02 -4.76 25.42
C ALA A 231 -12.07 -3.75 25.96
N LEU A 232 -13.17 -3.56 25.24
CA LEU A 232 -14.26 -2.69 25.69
C LEU A 232 -15.22 -3.35 26.70
N THR A 233 -15.36 -4.68 26.69
CA THR A 233 -16.33 -5.39 27.54
C THR A 233 -15.74 -5.90 28.85
N VAL A 234 -14.53 -6.41 28.82
CA VAL A 234 -13.88 -7.06 29.99
C VAL A 234 -13.82 -6.20 31.24
N PRO A 235 -13.51 -4.87 31.16
CA PRO A 235 -13.45 -4.02 32.36
C PRO A 235 -14.79 -3.94 33.14
N PHE A 236 -15.91 -4.17 32.46
CA PHE A 236 -17.25 -4.11 33.07
C PHE A 236 -17.73 -5.43 33.65
N LEU A 237 -17.06 -6.55 33.34
CA LEU A 237 -17.48 -7.86 33.83
C LEU A 237 -17.06 -8.15 35.28
N GLY A 238 -16.12 -7.40 35.81
CA GLY A 238 -15.66 -7.56 37.21
C GLY A 238 -14.94 -8.88 37.51
N ILE A 239 -14.52 -9.63 36.48
CA ILE A 239 -13.86 -10.94 36.61
C ILE A 239 -12.35 -10.75 36.36
N PRO A 240 -11.50 -10.77 37.41
CA PRO A 240 -10.06 -10.47 37.27
C PRO A 240 -9.34 -11.40 36.30
N LEU A 241 -9.74 -12.68 36.25
CA LEU A 241 -9.14 -13.67 35.35
C LEU A 241 -9.28 -13.29 33.88
N LEU A 242 -10.41 -12.68 33.51
CA LEU A 242 -10.64 -12.20 32.14
C LEU A 242 -9.80 -10.98 31.78
N ALA A 243 -9.23 -10.27 32.75
CA ALA A 243 -8.34 -9.15 32.49
C ALA A 243 -6.89 -9.59 32.17
N LEU A 244 -6.51 -10.83 32.47
CA LEU A 244 -5.15 -11.31 32.23
C LEU A 244 -4.67 -11.17 30.77
N PRO A 245 -5.44 -11.52 29.73
CA PRO A 245 -5.01 -11.28 28.34
C PRO A 245 -4.82 -9.79 28.00
N LEU A 246 -5.57 -8.87 28.64
CA LEU A 246 -5.37 -7.44 28.46
C LEU A 246 -4.03 -6.97 29.06
N TRP A 247 -3.72 -7.45 30.26
CA TRP A 247 -2.41 -7.18 30.89
C TRP A 247 -1.25 -7.78 30.09
N ALA A 248 -1.41 -9.00 29.59
CA ALA A 248 -0.43 -9.60 28.69
C ALA A 248 -0.24 -8.78 27.41
N TYR A 249 -1.32 -8.30 26.81
CA TYR A 249 -1.24 -7.40 25.65
C TYR A 249 -0.48 -6.11 25.98
N LEU A 250 -0.77 -5.46 27.09
CA LEU A 250 -0.06 -4.25 27.52
C LEU A 250 1.44 -4.51 27.75
N ALA A 251 1.78 -5.62 28.37
CA ALA A 251 3.17 -6.06 28.56
C ALA A 251 3.87 -6.29 27.20
N ILE A 252 3.19 -6.96 26.24
CA ILE A 252 3.72 -7.17 24.89
C ILE A 252 3.93 -5.84 24.16
N VAL A 253 3.00 -4.90 24.25
CA VAL A 253 3.14 -3.57 23.63
C VAL A 253 4.31 -2.82 24.28
N LEU A 254 4.46 -2.88 25.58
CA LEU A 254 5.59 -2.26 26.32
C LEU A 254 6.93 -2.83 25.85
N LEU A 255 7.06 -4.16 25.81
CA LEU A 255 8.28 -4.85 25.38
C LEU A 255 8.62 -4.56 23.92
N ALA A 256 7.61 -4.58 23.03
CA ALA A 256 7.81 -4.27 21.63
C ALA A 256 8.19 -2.80 21.40
N SER A 257 7.64 -1.88 22.21
CA SER A 257 8.00 -0.47 22.16
C SER A 257 9.43 -0.24 22.63
N LEU A 258 9.85 -0.94 23.69
CA LEU A 258 11.22 -0.90 24.18
C LEU A 258 12.18 -1.49 23.13
N GLN A 259 11.88 -2.65 22.58
CA GLN A 259 12.67 -3.27 21.52
C GLN A 259 12.80 -2.34 20.29
N GLY A 260 11.69 -1.73 19.85
CA GLY A 260 11.71 -0.80 18.71
C GLY A 260 12.59 0.43 18.96
N ALA A 261 12.55 0.98 20.18
CA ALA A 261 13.39 2.11 20.57
C ALA A 261 14.89 1.72 20.65
N LEU A 262 15.21 0.56 21.20
CA LEU A 262 16.58 0.05 21.31
C LEU A 262 17.16 -0.29 19.93
N CYS A 263 16.44 -1.03 19.10
CA CYS A 263 16.87 -1.38 17.74
C CYS A 263 17.04 -0.14 16.87
N GLY A 264 16.15 0.84 17.01
CA GLY A 264 16.23 2.13 16.31
C GLY A 264 17.27 3.07 16.88
N LYS A 265 17.89 2.75 18.03
CA LYS A 265 18.81 3.62 18.78
C LYS A 265 18.22 5.02 19.04
N GLU A 266 16.92 5.10 19.24
CA GLU A 266 16.18 6.36 19.40
C GLU A 266 15.13 6.24 20.52
N PRO A 267 15.42 6.77 21.73
CA PRO A 267 14.50 6.71 22.87
C PRO A 267 13.13 7.34 22.59
N ALA A 268 13.09 8.36 21.72
CA ALA A 268 11.84 9.03 21.33
C ALA A 268 10.84 8.12 20.62
N LEU A 269 11.25 6.98 20.08
CA LEU A 269 10.34 5.98 19.48
C LEU A 269 9.51 5.28 20.55
N PHE A 270 10.04 5.08 21.77
CA PHE A 270 9.37 4.33 22.82
C PHE A 270 7.95 4.86 23.11
N THR A 271 7.84 6.13 23.50
CA THR A 271 6.55 6.74 23.84
C THR A 271 5.58 6.78 22.66
N ARG A 272 6.11 6.94 21.44
CA ARG A 272 5.28 6.94 20.22
C ARG A 272 4.76 5.55 19.88
N LEU A 273 5.57 4.51 20.05
CA LEU A 273 5.17 3.13 19.82
C LEU A 273 4.10 2.67 20.81
N LEU A 274 4.14 3.14 22.07
CA LEU A 274 3.08 2.87 23.05
C LEU A 274 1.71 3.39 22.59
N LEU A 275 1.67 4.42 21.75
CA LEU A 275 0.43 4.92 21.14
C LEU A 275 0.13 4.28 19.79
N VAL A 276 1.16 4.04 18.97
CA VAL A 276 1.02 3.54 17.60
C VAL A 276 0.49 2.11 17.59
N TYR A 277 0.99 1.19 18.43
CA TYR A 277 0.52 -0.19 18.46
C TYR A 277 -0.96 -0.32 18.85
N PRO A 278 -1.43 0.24 19.96
CA PRO A 278 -2.86 0.15 20.30
C PRO A 278 -3.76 0.79 19.25
N THR A 279 -3.34 1.93 18.68
CA THR A 279 -4.07 2.57 17.59
C THR A 279 -4.21 1.63 16.39
N LEU A 280 -3.13 0.96 15.99
CA LEU A 280 -3.15 0.00 14.90
C LEU A 280 -4.19 -1.10 15.13
N HIS A 281 -4.20 -1.69 16.30
CA HIS A 281 -5.09 -2.82 16.58
C HIS A 281 -6.54 -2.38 16.81
N LEU A 282 -6.77 -1.40 17.68
CA LEU A 282 -8.12 -1.01 18.09
C LEU A 282 -8.85 -0.23 17.01
N VAL A 283 -8.18 0.75 16.40
CA VAL A 283 -8.80 1.60 15.37
C VAL A 283 -9.00 0.82 14.06
N TYR A 284 -8.07 -0.07 13.71
CA TYR A 284 -8.26 -0.98 12.59
C TYR A 284 -9.44 -1.91 12.85
N GLY A 285 -9.56 -2.49 14.05
CA GLY A 285 -10.70 -3.32 14.45
C GLY A 285 -12.05 -2.60 14.33
N ALA A 286 -12.12 -1.34 14.80
CA ALA A 286 -13.30 -0.49 14.62
C ALA A 286 -13.63 -0.26 13.15
N GLY A 287 -12.61 -0.04 12.32
CA GLY A 287 -12.76 0.09 10.88
C GLY A 287 -13.35 -1.17 10.25
N VAL A 288 -12.86 -2.37 10.59
CA VAL A 288 -13.38 -3.64 10.06
C VAL A 288 -14.86 -3.82 10.39
N ILE A 289 -15.26 -3.58 11.65
CA ILE A 289 -16.67 -3.62 12.08
C ILE A 289 -17.50 -2.65 11.22
N ARG A 290 -17.02 -1.42 11.02
CA ARG A 290 -17.73 -0.43 10.20
C ARG A 290 -17.87 -0.87 8.75
N GLY A 291 -16.82 -1.45 8.18
CA GLY A 291 -16.83 -1.97 6.80
C GLY A 291 -17.82 -3.11 6.60
N LEU A 292 -17.94 -4.01 7.59
CA LEU A 292 -18.89 -5.13 7.56
C LEU A 292 -20.34 -4.66 7.71
N ILE A 293 -20.61 -3.69 8.62
CA ILE A 293 -21.98 -3.25 8.91
C ILE A 293 -22.50 -2.25 7.85
N SER A 294 -21.65 -1.32 7.41
CA SER A 294 -22.04 -0.22 6.51
C SER A 294 -20.96 0.03 5.46
N PRO A 295 -20.84 -0.86 4.45
CA PRO A 295 -19.88 -0.70 3.36
C PRO A 295 -20.25 0.50 2.49
N ARG A 296 -19.22 1.23 2.00
CA ARG A 296 -19.39 2.46 1.21
C ARG A 296 -20.09 2.22 -0.11
N TYR A 297 -19.80 1.10 -0.77
CA TYR A 297 -20.35 0.77 -2.09
C TYR A 297 -21.88 0.49 -2.08
N ARG A 298 -22.49 0.20 -0.92
CA ARG A 298 -23.95 0.02 -0.81
C ARG A 298 -24.71 1.35 -0.79
N GLY A 299 -24.00 2.46 -0.64
CA GLY A 299 -24.62 3.79 -0.52
C GLY A 299 -25.14 4.42 -1.82
N GLY A 300 -25.17 3.69 -2.93
CA GLY A 300 -25.81 4.11 -4.20
C GLY A 300 -25.19 5.32 -4.90
N ARG A 301 -24.06 5.85 -4.43
CA ARG A 301 -23.33 6.90 -5.15
C ARG A 301 -22.46 6.27 -6.23
N GLN A 302 -23.04 6.05 -7.40
CA GLN A 302 -22.27 6.09 -8.65
C GLN A 302 -21.84 7.56 -8.83
N THR A 303 -20.75 7.93 -8.23
CA THR A 303 -20.09 9.18 -8.55
C THR A 303 -19.34 8.95 -9.83
N HIS A 304 -19.70 9.67 -10.90
CA HIS A 304 -18.81 9.80 -12.06
C HIS A 304 -17.54 10.49 -11.57
N TRP A 305 -16.47 9.70 -11.42
CA TRP A 305 -15.17 10.26 -11.05
C TRP A 305 -14.54 10.83 -12.31
N GLU A 306 -14.37 12.14 -12.32
CA GLU A 306 -13.55 12.77 -13.34
C GLU A 306 -12.09 12.38 -13.09
N VAL A 307 -11.49 11.74 -14.10
CA VAL A 307 -10.09 11.35 -14.08
C VAL A 307 -9.46 11.85 -15.39
N GLU A 308 -8.39 12.60 -15.25
CA GLU A 308 -7.56 13.04 -16.36
C GLU A 308 -6.27 12.23 -16.36
N VAL A 309 -5.97 11.54 -17.46
CA VAL A 309 -4.73 10.78 -17.64
C VAL A 309 -3.78 11.60 -18.52
N ARG A 310 -2.58 11.93 -18.00
CA ARG A 310 -1.53 12.63 -18.74
C ARG A 310 -0.31 11.73 -18.92
N ARG A 311 0.13 11.58 -20.17
CA ARG A 311 1.40 10.89 -20.49
C ARG A 311 2.54 11.90 -20.44
N VAL A 312 3.23 11.96 -19.29
CA VAL A 312 4.32 12.93 -19.02
C VAL A 312 5.68 12.48 -19.53
N LYS A 313 5.83 11.20 -19.86
CA LYS A 313 6.99 10.61 -20.53
C LYS A 313 6.51 9.60 -21.55
N PRO A 314 6.45 9.91 -22.85
CA PRO A 314 6.27 8.90 -23.90
C PRO A 314 7.52 8.03 -24.04
N PHE A 315 7.36 6.87 -24.71
CA PHE A 315 8.51 6.04 -25.10
C PHE A 315 9.52 6.85 -25.93
N GLY A 316 10.81 6.67 -25.66
CA GLY A 316 11.91 7.34 -26.37
C GLY A 316 12.12 8.81 -26.03
N LYS A 317 11.37 9.36 -25.06
CA LYS A 317 11.54 10.76 -24.61
C LYS A 317 11.89 10.83 -23.13
N ASP A 318 12.42 11.99 -22.72
CA ASP A 318 12.65 12.28 -21.31
C ASP A 318 11.37 12.68 -20.59
N VAL A 319 11.41 12.64 -19.24
CA VAL A 319 10.34 13.16 -18.39
C VAL A 319 10.21 14.67 -18.67
N GLN A 320 9.05 15.11 -19.10
CA GLN A 320 8.78 16.53 -19.35
C GLN A 320 8.74 17.28 -18.01
N ARG A 321 9.75 18.09 -17.74
CA ARG A 321 9.82 18.93 -16.53
C ARG A 321 8.91 20.16 -16.58
N SER A 322 8.52 20.61 -17.79
CA SER A 322 7.80 21.87 -18.02
C SER A 322 6.30 21.85 -17.70
N THR A 323 5.73 20.74 -17.26
CA THR A 323 4.30 20.67 -16.92
C THR A 323 4.02 20.80 -15.42
N PHE A 324 5.02 21.13 -14.61
CA PHE A 324 4.86 21.22 -13.15
C PHE A 324 5.15 22.64 -12.65
N ASP A 325 4.45 23.63 -13.20
CA ASP A 325 4.27 24.89 -12.48
C ASP A 325 3.32 24.65 -11.32
N VAL A 326 3.80 24.95 -10.12
CA VAL A 326 3.15 24.71 -8.82
C VAL A 326 1.84 25.50 -8.66
N THR A 327 1.42 26.26 -9.66
CA THR A 327 0.28 27.20 -9.61
C THR A 327 -0.95 26.77 -10.40
N GLY A 328 -0.92 25.65 -11.15
CA GLY A 328 -2.13 25.12 -11.82
C GLY A 328 -2.78 26.03 -12.88
N ALA A 329 -2.06 27.03 -13.42
CA ALA A 329 -2.52 27.85 -14.53
C ALA A 329 -1.95 27.28 -15.85
N PRO A 330 -2.75 27.15 -16.93
CA PRO A 330 -2.22 26.85 -18.24
C PRO A 330 -1.37 28.07 -18.72
N SER A 331 -0.13 27.80 -19.08
CA SER A 331 0.66 28.79 -19.83
C SER A 331 0.02 28.99 -21.20
N GLU A 332 -0.37 30.21 -21.51
CA GLU A 332 -0.79 30.65 -22.82
C GLU A 332 0.25 30.39 -23.94
#